data_b4fe08b292b13d2049be71f2fb98c46d
#
_entry.id   b4fe08b292b13d2049be71f2fb98c46d
#
_cell.length_a   1.000
_cell.length_b   1.000
_cell.length_c   1.000
_cell.angle_alpha   90.00
_cell.angle_beta   90.00
_cell.angle_gamma   90.00
#
_symmetry.space_group_name_H-M   'P 1'
#
loop_
_entity.id
_entity.type
_entity.pdbx_description
1 polymer ?
#
loop_
_entity_poly.entity_id
_entity_poly.type
_entity_poly.pdbx_seq_one_letter_code
_entity_poly.pdbx_strand_id
1 'polypeptide(L)'
;MNNGSKSYKLALGIAVVLIVATALVAGCQEPSSATGVVSEITMSTGVDSNNRPINPTTVFATDADGFYCSFKMSGFPVGAQVEAQLIYVGGDPETEAVTGKNYVADTQSAIVTAEGQGYTSTVYDKPPIPDYTWPKGDYKVVISVDGLEKASTYFKVQ
;
A
#
# COMPACT_ATOMS: atom_id res chain seq x y z
N MET A 1 -27.35 -59.16 -61.38
CA MET A 1 -26.55 -58.10 -60.77
C MET A 1 -27.45 -57.41 -59.76
N ASN A 2 -27.32 -57.78 -58.51
CA ASN A 2 -28.27 -57.41 -57.45
C ASN A 2 -27.51 -56.59 -56.41
N ASN A 3 -27.73 -55.28 -56.36
CA ASN A 3 -27.14 -54.40 -55.37
C ASN A 3 -28.07 -54.32 -54.17
N GLY A 4 -27.74 -55.08 -53.12
CA GLY A 4 -28.43 -54.99 -51.81
C GLY A 4 -28.05 -53.73 -51.01
N SER A 5 -28.98 -52.85 -50.90
CA SER A 5 -28.90 -51.68 -49.98
C SER A 5 -29.09 -52.17 -48.53
N LYS A 6 -28.01 -52.05 -47.73
CA LYS A 6 -28.08 -52.32 -46.29
C LYS A 6 -28.44 -50.99 -45.59
N SER A 7 -29.69 -50.94 -45.09
CA SER A 7 -30.18 -49.83 -44.23
C SER A 7 -29.58 -50.02 -42.82
N TYR A 8 -28.72 -49.11 -42.40
CA TYR A 8 -28.30 -49.00 -41.02
C TYR A 8 -29.28 -48.13 -40.27
N LYS A 9 -30.02 -48.74 -39.36
CA LYS A 9 -30.87 -48.01 -38.38
C LYS A 9 -29.94 -47.45 -37.30
N LEU A 10 -29.74 -46.13 -37.32
CA LEU A 10 -29.01 -45.41 -36.31
C LEU A 10 -29.91 -45.26 -35.10
N ALA A 11 -29.63 -45.96 -34.04
CA ALA A 11 -30.29 -45.79 -32.74
C ALA A 11 -29.73 -44.55 -32.08
N LEU A 12 -30.56 -43.49 -32.03
CA LEU A 12 -30.23 -42.24 -31.36
C LEU A 12 -30.39 -42.43 -29.85
N GLY A 13 -29.30 -42.77 -29.16
CA GLY A 13 -29.26 -42.81 -27.70
C GLY A 13 -29.16 -41.36 -27.17
N ILE A 14 -30.26 -40.90 -26.54
CA ILE A 14 -30.26 -39.60 -25.84
C ILE A 14 -29.50 -39.81 -24.54
N ALA A 15 -28.22 -39.39 -24.51
CA ALA A 15 -27.47 -39.26 -23.28
C ALA A 15 -27.89 -37.95 -22.59
N VAL A 16 -28.70 -38.07 -21.55
CA VAL A 16 -29.00 -36.93 -20.66
C VAL A 16 -27.75 -36.65 -19.84
N VAL A 17 -27.00 -35.66 -20.26
CA VAL A 17 -25.89 -35.14 -19.46
C VAL A 17 -26.47 -34.25 -18.38
N LEU A 18 -26.49 -34.77 -17.15
CA LEU A 18 -26.85 -34.02 -15.96
C LEU A 18 -25.69 -33.06 -15.63
N ILE A 19 -25.76 -31.82 -16.08
CA ILE A 19 -24.80 -30.78 -15.68
C ILE A 19 -25.14 -30.36 -14.26
N VAL A 20 -24.42 -30.97 -13.29
CA VAL A 20 -24.42 -30.47 -11.91
C VAL A 20 -23.64 -29.12 -11.94
N ALA A 21 -24.37 -28.02 -11.99
CA ALA A 21 -23.80 -26.71 -11.77
C ALA A 21 -23.37 -26.62 -10.28
N THR A 22 -22.13 -26.94 -9.99
CA THR A 22 -21.50 -26.56 -8.73
C THR A 22 -21.36 -25.04 -8.77
N ALA A 23 -22.28 -24.33 -8.13
CA ALA A 23 -22.12 -22.94 -7.79
C ALA A 23 -20.87 -22.81 -6.93
N LEU A 24 -19.75 -22.40 -7.53
CA LEU A 24 -18.63 -21.85 -6.82
C LEU A 24 -19.16 -20.57 -6.14
N VAL A 25 -19.53 -20.68 -4.88
CA VAL A 25 -19.68 -19.55 -3.99
C VAL A 25 -18.27 -18.97 -3.88
N ALA A 26 -17.90 -18.07 -4.78
CA ALA A 26 -16.82 -17.14 -4.53
C ALA A 26 -17.27 -16.35 -3.29
N GLY A 27 -16.84 -16.81 -2.13
CA GLY A 27 -17.00 -16.05 -0.91
C GLY A 27 -16.35 -14.70 -1.17
N CYS A 28 -17.16 -13.65 -1.29
CA CYS A 28 -16.68 -12.31 -1.05
C CYS A 28 -16.13 -12.34 0.37
N GLN A 29 -14.80 -12.54 0.50
CA GLN A 29 -14.13 -12.15 1.72
C GLN A 29 -14.35 -10.63 1.80
N GLU A 30 -15.27 -10.23 2.66
CA GLU A 30 -15.32 -8.84 3.10
C GLU A 30 -13.90 -8.50 3.53
N PRO A 31 -13.34 -7.35 3.07
CA PRO A 31 -12.03 -6.95 3.54
C PRO A 31 -12.10 -6.95 5.06
N SER A 32 -11.38 -7.88 5.68
CA SER A 32 -11.23 -7.96 7.13
C SER A 32 -10.82 -6.57 7.56
N SER A 33 -11.71 -5.83 8.19
CA SER A 33 -11.38 -4.50 8.70
C SER A 33 -10.29 -4.72 9.73
N ALA A 34 -9.04 -4.45 9.32
CA ALA A 34 -7.88 -4.63 10.18
C ALA A 34 -8.15 -3.88 11.49
N THR A 35 -8.43 -4.61 12.55
CA THR A 35 -8.85 -4.06 13.86
C THR A 35 -7.72 -3.35 14.59
N GLY A 36 -6.49 -3.47 14.08
CA GLY A 36 -5.31 -2.87 14.66
C GLY A 36 -5.30 -1.34 14.64
N VAL A 37 -4.45 -0.78 15.49
CA VAL A 37 -4.27 0.67 15.68
C VAL A 37 -2.87 1.08 15.27
N VAL A 38 -2.78 2.18 14.50
CA VAL A 38 -1.55 2.95 14.28
C VAL A 38 -1.60 4.17 15.18
N SER A 39 -0.55 4.41 15.94
CA SER A 39 -0.44 5.52 16.89
C SER A 39 0.98 6.08 16.94
N GLU A 40 1.19 7.16 17.68
CA GLU A 40 2.52 7.77 17.92
C GLU A 40 3.29 8.05 16.61
N ILE A 41 2.58 8.45 15.54
CA ILE A 41 3.21 8.78 14.25
C ILE A 41 4.05 10.06 14.39
N THR A 42 5.33 9.97 14.06
CA THR A 42 6.31 11.03 14.31
C THR A 42 7.33 11.11 13.19
N MET A 43 7.55 12.31 12.67
CA MET A 43 8.65 12.60 11.74
C MET A 43 9.93 12.88 12.52
N SER A 44 11.08 12.46 11.97
CA SER A 44 12.38 12.61 12.62
C SER A 44 13.52 12.60 11.60
N THR A 45 14.72 12.97 12.05
CA THR A 45 15.94 12.89 11.21
C THR A 45 16.61 11.52 11.24
N GLY A 46 16.08 10.56 12.01
CA GLY A 46 16.56 9.21 12.10
C GLY A 46 15.74 8.37 13.06
N VAL A 47 16.05 7.08 13.14
CA VAL A 47 15.45 6.14 14.09
C VAL A 47 16.51 5.30 14.79
N ASP A 48 16.21 4.83 16.00
CA ASP A 48 17.05 3.91 16.74
C ASP A 48 16.86 2.45 16.27
N SER A 49 17.58 1.51 16.88
CA SER A 49 17.50 0.08 16.57
C SER A 49 16.10 -0.54 16.84
N ASN A 50 15.23 0.17 17.54
CA ASN A 50 13.86 -0.24 17.82
C ASN A 50 12.84 0.58 17.01
N ASN A 51 13.26 1.26 15.96
CA ASN A 51 12.46 2.14 15.11
C ASN A 51 11.82 3.34 15.83
N ARG A 52 12.34 3.74 17.00
CA ARG A 52 11.88 4.93 17.70
C ARG A 52 12.52 6.18 17.10
N PRO A 53 11.79 7.30 17.04
CA PRO A 53 12.28 8.50 16.40
C PRO A 53 13.48 9.11 17.16
N ILE A 54 14.53 9.48 16.41
CA ILE A 54 15.68 10.26 16.89
C ILE A 54 15.53 11.69 16.35
N ASN A 55 15.69 12.69 17.21
CA ASN A 55 15.50 14.09 16.88
C ASN A 55 14.17 14.35 16.14
N PRO A 56 13.03 14.17 16.82
CA PRO A 56 11.71 14.46 16.23
C PRO A 56 11.65 15.89 15.71
N THR A 57 11.12 16.07 14.50
CA THR A 57 10.96 17.37 13.88
C THR A 57 9.80 17.36 12.88
N THR A 58 9.18 18.51 12.69
CA THR A 58 8.18 18.75 11.63
C THR A 58 8.68 19.73 10.57
N VAL A 59 9.99 20.08 10.64
CA VAL A 59 10.61 20.98 9.67
C VAL A 59 11.94 20.41 9.23
N PHE A 60 12.14 20.30 7.94
CA PHE A 60 13.35 19.77 7.33
C PHE A 60 13.96 20.80 6.38
N ALA A 61 15.28 20.73 6.20
CA ALA A 61 15.97 21.51 5.18
C ALA A 61 15.79 20.85 3.80
N THR A 62 15.92 21.66 2.75
CA THR A 62 15.82 21.18 1.35
C THR A 62 16.94 20.20 0.97
N ASP A 63 18.07 20.25 1.65
CA ASP A 63 19.24 19.40 1.43
C ASP A 63 19.25 18.15 2.34
N ALA A 64 18.21 17.95 3.16
CA ALA A 64 18.12 16.79 4.05
C ALA A 64 18.38 15.48 3.30
N ASP A 65 19.14 14.56 3.89
CA ASP A 65 19.46 13.25 3.29
C ASP A 65 18.23 12.35 3.17
N GLY A 66 17.23 12.57 4.02
CA GLY A 66 15.97 11.83 3.98
C GLY A 66 15.04 12.21 5.13
N PHE A 67 13.84 11.65 5.07
CA PHE A 67 12.82 11.81 6.10
C PHE A 67 12.46 10.47 6.69
N TYR A 68 12.48 10.36 8.02
CA TYR A 68 12.08 9.17 8.75
C TYR A 68 10.70 9.39 9.36
N CYS A 69 9.79 8.46 9.10
CA CYS A 69 8.49 8.43 9.76
C CYS A 69 8.42 7.19 10.64
N SER A 70 8.39 7.38 11.95
CA SER A 70 8.23 6.32 12.94
C SER A 70 6.79 6.29 13.44
N PHE A 71 6.24 5.10 13.62
CA PHE A 71 4.89 4.91 14.15
C PHE A 71 4.76 3.59 14.90
N LYS A 72 3.85 3.53 15.83
CA LYS A 72 3.57 2.35 16.62
C LYS A 72 2.36 1.61 16.06
N MET A 73 2.52 0.32 15.84
CA MET A 73 1.47 -0.58 15.41
C MET A 73 1.06 -1.53 16.52
N SER A 74 -0.22 -1.85 16.63
CA SER A 74 -0.72 -2.85 17.57
C SER A 74 -1.99 -3.52 17.07
N GLY A 75 -2.14 -4.83 17.32
CA GLY A 75 -3.36 -5.60 17.06
C GLY A 75 -3.66 -5.87 15.58
N PHE A 76 -2.67 -5.72 14.69
CA PHE A 76 -2.82 -6.13 13.29
C PHE A 76 -2.48 -7.62 13.13
N PRO A 77 -3.24 -8.35 12.30
CA PRO A 77 -2.94 -9.74 12.01
C PRO A 77 -1.68 -9.87 11.15
N VAL A 78 -0.99 -11.01 11.27
CA VAL A 78 0.08 -11.39 10.33
C VAL A 78 -0.50 -11.47 8.92
N GLY A 79 0.21 -10.90 7.96
CA GLY A 79 -0.21 -10.81 6.56
C GLY A 79 -0.91 -9.50 6.20
N ALA A 80 -1.29 -8.66 7.17
CA ALA A 80 -1.84 -7.33 6.88
C ALA A 80 -0.83 -6.50 6.07
N GLN A 81 -1.30 -5.83 5.04
CA GLN A 81 -0.47 -5.01 4.16
C GLN A 81 -0.42 -3.57 4.69
N VAL A 82 0.77 -3.12 5.03
CA VAL A 82 1.03 -1.74 5.46
C VAL A 82 1.58 -0.96 4.28
N GLU A 83 1.03 0.21 4.05
CA GLU A 83 1.50 1.14 3.04
C GLU A 83 1.74 2.51 3.68
N ALA A 84 2.88 3.12 3.35
CA ALA A 84 3.25 4.46 3.78
C ALA A 84 3.48 5.33 2.54
N GLN A 85 2.66 6.35 2.35
CA GLN A 85 2.75 7.27 1.23
C GLN A 85 3.31 8.61 1.67
N LEU A 86 4.33 9.10 0.94
CA LEU A 86 4.80 10.48 1.02
C LEU A 86 4.06 11.31 -0.01
N ILE A 87 3.36 12.33 0.44
CA ILE A 87 2.54 13.21 -0.41
C ILE A 87 3.09 14.63 -0.31
N TYR A 88 3.44 15.22 -1.45
CA TYR A 88 3.67 16.67 -1.56
C TYR A 88 2.32 17.37 -1.62
N VAL A 89 1.99 18.13 -0.60
CA VAL A 89 0.69 18.81 -0.48
C VAL A 89 0.66 20.09 -1.31
N GLY A 90 1.77 20.84 -1.32
CA GLY A 90 1.93 22.09 -2.06
C GLY A 90 2.80 23.10 -1.31
N GLY A 91 2.85 24.31 -1.82
CA GLY A 91 3.56 25.43 -1.19
C GLY A 91 4.70 26.01 -2.02
N ASP A 92 5.13 25.32 -3.08
CA ASP A 92 6.07 25.85 -4.07
C ASP A 92 5.43 25.90 -5.46
N PRO A 93 5.21 27.11 -6.02
CA PRO A 93 4.54 27.26 -7.31
C PRO A 93 5.25 26.57 -8.49
N GLU A 94 6.59 26.48 -8.46
CA GLU A 94 7.35 25.83 -9.54
C GLU A 94 7.12 24.30 -9.51
N THR A 95 7.17 23.71 -8.33
CA THR A 95 6.86 22.28 -8.13
C THR A 95 5.41 21.98 -8.46
N GLU A 96 4.46 22.81 -8.00
CA GLU A 96 3.03 22.62 -8.26
C GLU A 96 2.69 22.71 -9.76
N ALA A 97 3.42 23.51 -10.53
CA ALA A 97 3.25 23.61 -11.98
C ALA A 97 3.58 22.29 -12.70
N VAL A 98 4.45 21.46 -12.13
CA VAL A 98 4.89 20.19 -12.72
C VAL A 98 4.11 19.00 -12.16
N THR A 99 3.94 18.94 -10.85
CA THR A 99 3.37 17.78 -10.16
C THR A 99 1.89 17.94 -9.80
N GLY A 100 1.43 19.17 -9.67
CA GLY A 100 0.14 19.49 -9.04
C GLY A 100 0.23 19.43 -7.51
N LYS A 101 -0.89 19.74 -6.86
CA LYS A 101 -1.06 19.58 -5.41
C LYS A 101 -1.46 18.15 -5.07
N ASN A 102 -1.14 17.73 -3.85
CA ASN A 102 -1.41 16.37 -3.35
C ASN A 102 -0.80 15.27 -4.23
N TYR A 103 0.39 15.53 -4.73
CA TYR A 103 1.14 14.58 -5.54
C TYR A 103 1.79 13.51 -4.65
N VAL A 104 1.54 12.22 -4.94
CA VAL A 104 2.22 11.11 -4.26
C VAL A 104 3.65 11.04 -4.77
N ALA A 105 4.60 11.43 -3.92
CA ALA A 105 6.01 11.49 -4.26
C ALA A 105 6.71 10.13 -4.10
N ASP A 106 6.30 9.33 -3.12
CA ASP A 106 6.83 7.98 -2.89
C ASP A 106 5.81 7.11 -2.15
N THR A 107 5.94 5.79 -2.32
CA THR A 107 5.12 4.78 -1.63
C THR A 107 6.00 3.62 -1.20
N GLN A 108 5.97 3.32 0.09
CA GLN A 108 6.65 2.17 0.70
C GLN A 108 5.62 1.16 1.17
N SER A 109 5.88 -0.13 0.96
CA SER A 109 4.95 -1.20 1.35
C SER A 109 5.68 -2.28 2.14
N ALA A 110 5.01 -2.81 3.15
CA ALA A 110 5.49 -3.91 3.98
C ALA A 110 4.32 -4.81 4.40
N ILE A 111 4.65 -6.02 4.85
CA ILE A 111 3.67 -6.96 5.39
C ILE A 111 3.94 -7.14 6.88
N VAL A 112 2.89 -7.18 7.69
CA VAL A 112 3.00 -7.53 9.11
C VAL A 112 3.44 -8.98 9.24
N THR A 113 4.61 -9.20 9.84
CA THR A 113 5.24 -10.52 9.95
C THR A 113 5.07 -11.17 11.32
N ALA A 114 4.66 -10.41 12.33
CA ALA A 114 4.45 -10.90 13.69
C ALA A 114 3.30 -10.16 14.36
N GLU A 115 2.55 -10.88 15.20
CA GLU A 115 1.54 -10.26 16.06
C GLU A 115 2.19 -9.49 17.21
N GLY A 116 1.44 -8.57 17.80
CA GLY A 116 1.88 -7.82 18.96
C GLY A 116 1.80 -6.32 18.78
N GLN A 117 2.69 -5.62 19.49
CA GLN A 117 2.84 -4.18 19.36
C GLN A 117 4.31 -3.81 19.25
N GLY A 118 4.60 -2.79 18.47
CA GLY A 118 5.96 -2.31 18.31
C GLY A 118 6.02 -1.05 17.45
N TYR A 119 7.19 -0.41 17.49
CA TYR A 119 7.48 0.64 16.52
C TYR A 119 7.94 0.03 15.20
N THR A 120 7.55 0.67 14.14
CA THR A 120 8.08 0.49 12.79
C THR A 120 8.39 1.85 12.20
N SER A 121 9.18 1.88 11.14
CA SER A 121 9.54 3.11 10.47
C SER A 121 9.56 2.93 8.96
N THR A 122 9.35 4.01 8.26
CA THR A 122 9.64 4.14 6.83
C THR A 122 10.66 5.26 6.66
N VAL A 123 11.47 5.15 5.62
CA VAL A 123 12.45 6.18 5.24
C VAL A 123 12.21 6.59 3.80
N TYR A 124 12.22 7.89 3.57
CA TYR A 124 12.18 8.49 2.24
C TYR A 124 13.54 9.12 1.99
N ASP A 125 14.41 8.35 1.35
CA ASP A 125 15.77 8.76 1.06
C ASP A 125 15.82 9.80 -0.06
N LYS A 126 16.77 10.71 0.05
CA LYS A 126 17.10 11.64 -1.02
C LYS A 126 17.52 10.85 -2.28
N PRO A 127 16.92 11.15 -3.44
CA PRO A 127 17.33 10.50 -4.68
C PRO A 127 18.84 10.71 -4.94
N PRO A 128 19.55 9.69 -5.49
CA PRO A 128 20.98 9.78 -5.79
C PRO A 128 21.26 10.60 -7.06
N ILE A 129 20.70 11.81 -7.10
CA ILE A 129 20.87 12.79 -8.18
C ILE A 129 21.78 13.89 -7.67
N PRO A 130 22.89 14.22 -8.37
CA PRO A 130 23.76 15.33 -7.99
C PRO A 130 22.96 16.62 -7.80
N ASP A 131 23.26 17.36 -6.73
CA ASP A 131 22.64 18.65 -6.40
C ASP A 131 21.10 18.61 -6.21
N TYR A 132 20.52 17.40 -6.05
CA TYR A 132 19.11 17.30 -5.74
C TYR A 132 18.78 17.98 -4.42
N THR A 133 17.71 18.75 -4.43
CA THR A 133 17.09 19.32 -3.24
C THR A 133 15.61 18.95 -3.21
N TRP A 134 15.12 18.66 -2.03
CA TRP A 134 13.69 18.44 -1.84
C TRP A 134 12.92 19.73 -2.17
N PRO A 135 11.83 19.66 -2.93
CA PRO A 135 10.96 20.82 -3.15
C PRO A 135 10.52 21.43 -1.83
N LYS A 136 10.53 22.76 -1.74
CA LYS A 136 9.97 23.47 -0.59
C LYS A 136 8.47 23.28 -0.54
N GLY A 137 7.90 23.24 0.66
CA GLY A 137 6.45 23.15 0.80
C GLY A 137 6.01 22.26 1.94
N ASP A 138 4.73 22.00 1.94
CA ASP A 138 4.06 21.17 2.92
C ASP A 138 3.96 19.73 2.40
N TYR A 139 4.25 18.77 3.27
CA TYR A 139 4.22 17.35 2.99
C TYR A 139 3.31 16.63 3.99
N LYS A 140 2.77 15.50 3.57
CA LYS A 140 1.97 14.59 4.41
C LYS A 140 2.50 13.17 4.26
N VAL A 141 2.64 12.44 5.37
CA VAL A 141 2.79 10.99 5.34
C VAL A 141 1.46 10.37 5.75
N VAL A 142 0.99 9.42 4.97
CA VAL A 142 -0.23 8.64 5.22
C VAL A 142 0.15 7.20 5.43
N ILE A 143 -0.30 6.61 6.54
CA ILE A 143 -0.15 5.17 6.82
C ILE A 143 -1.50 4.51 6.63
N SER A 144 -1.55 3.57 5.70
CA SER A 144 -2.71 2.73 5.42
C SER A 144 -2.43 1.28 5.78
N VAL A 145 -3.44 0.55 6.20
CA VAL A 145 -3.37 -0.91 6.40
C VAL A 145 -4.54 -1.54 5.66
N ASP A 146 -4.24 -2.51 4.80
CA ASP A 146 -5.20 -3.16 3.90
C ASP A 146 -6.02 -2.14 3.09
N GLY A 147 -5.36 -1.07 2.62
CA GLY A 147 -5.96 0.01 1.84
C GLY A 147 -6.76 1.04 2.65
N LEU A 148 -6.84 0.92 3.98
CA LEU A 148 -7.56 1.86 4.84
C LEU A 148 -6.58 2.80 5.56
N GLU A 149 -6.73 4.12 5.40
CA GLU A 149 -5.94 5.11 6.16
C GLU A 149 -6.17 4.92 7.66
N LYS A 150 -5.08 4.74 8.41
CA LYS A 150 -5.07 4.55 9.86
C LYS A 150 -4.52 5.75 10.60
N ALA A 151 -3.53 6.42 10.02
CA ALA A 151 -2.90 7.61 10.61
C ALA A 151 -2.27 8.47 9.54
N SER A 152 -2.05 9.74 9.84
CA SER A 152 -1.26 10.64 9.01
C SER A 152 -0.57 11.72 9.83
N THR A 153 0.51 12.28 9.30
CA THR A 153 1.24 13.39 9.91
C THR A 153 1.70 14.36 8.82
N TYR A 154 1.88 15.62 9.21
CA TYR A 154 2.35 16.69 8.32
C TYR A 154 3.73 17.16 8.73
N PHE A 155 4.50 17.62 7.76
CA PHE A 155 5.77 18.29 7.97
C PHE A 155 6.04 19.29 6.83
N LYS A 156 7.05 20.12 7.01
CA LYS A 156 7.44 21.17 6.04
C LYS A 156 8.89 21.01 5.64
N VAL A 157 9.17 21.27 4.36
CA VAL A 157 10.53 21.46 3.83
C VAL A 157 10.73 22.94 3.49
N GLN A 158 11.82 23.57 3.98
CA GLN A 158 12.09 25.01 3.80
C GLN A 158 13.57 25.37 3.70
#